data_a5af0ff2ae2c9107acc78fdec14fe253
#
_entry.id   a5af0ff2ae2c9107acc78fdec14fe253
#
_cell.length_a   1.000
_cell.length_b   1.000
_cell.length_c   1.000
_cell.angle_alpha   90.00
_cell.angle_beta   90.00
_cell.angle_gamma   90.00
#
_symmetry.space_group_name_H-M   'P 1'
#
loop_
_entity.id
_entity.type
_entity.pdbx_description
1 polymer ?
#
loop_
_entity_poly.entity_id
_entity_poly.type
_entity_poly.pdbx_seq_one_letter_code
_entity_poly.pdbx_strand_id
1 'polypeptide(L)'
;MAGSFGAFGDFVFAAHARGGAVNFSSLSRNRNARMVTHATISGAPVVEVLGIDAETIRLTGTLAADVTGDVDAALDSLRALQDGKPRPLTRGSRYYGLFVVRNFTYSEDRWSGSELAVATWSMELVSTREAANG
;
A
#
# COMPACT_ATOMS: atom_id res chain seq x y z
N MET A 1 16.81 -4.88 -19.17
CA MET A 1 16.34 -5.49 -17.95
C MET A 1 15.05 -4.87 -17.52
N ALA A 2 14.07 -5.71 -17.25
CA ALA A 2 12.83 -5.20 -16.71
C ALA A 2 13.11 -4.73 -15.30
N GLY A 3 13.10 -3.45 -15.10
CA GLY A 3 13.30 -2.92 -13.79
C GLY A 3 12.10 -3.17 -12.91
N SER A 4 12.32 -3.05 -11.62
CA SER A 4 11.21 -3.05 -10.69
C SER A 4 10.48 -1.71 -10.82
N PHE A 5 9.16 -1.77 -10.73
CA PHE A 5 8.36 -0.56 -10.67
C PHE A 5 8.52 0.09 -9.30
N GLY A 6 8.54 -0.72 -8.27
CA GLY A 6 8.73 -0.28 -6.91
C GLY A 6 8.97 -1.47 -6.02
N ALA A 7 9.03 -1.23 -4.72
CA ALA A 7 9.28 -2.28 -3.74
C ALA A 7 8.67 -1.91 -2.39
N PHE A 8 8.26 -2.93 -1.66
CA PHE A 8 7.84 -2.80 -0.27
C PHE A 8 8.73 -3.75 0.54
N GLY A 9 9.82 -3.21 1.05
CA GLY A 9 10.85 -4.05 1.64
C GLY A 9 11.46 -4.96 0.59
N ASP A 10 11.42 -6.24 0.84
CA ASP A 10 11.97 -7.25 -0.07
C ASP A 10 10.98 -7.63 -1.18
N PHE A 11 9.74 -7.23 -1.06
CA PHE A 11 8.73 -7.53 -2.07
C PHE A 11 8.83 -6.53 -3.21
N VAL A 12 9.06 -7.02 -4.42
CA VAL A 12 9.28 -6.17 -5.58
C VAL A 12 8.03 -6.13 -6.45
N PHE A 13 7.59 -4.91 -6.79
CA PHE A 13 6.50 -4.71 -7.74
C PHE A 13 7.11 -4.56 -9.14
N ALA A 14 6.66 -5.37 -10.07
CA ALA A 14 7.20 -5.38 -11.43
C ALA A 14 6.15 -4.89 -12.41
N ALA A 15 6.52 -3.94 -13.25
CA ALA A 15 5.59 -3.34 -14.21
C ALA A 15 5.33 -4.26 -15.40
N HIS A 16 6.38 -4.89 -15.91
CA HIS A 16 6.28 -5.67 -17.13
C HIS A 16 7.12 -6.93 -17.03
N ALA A 17 6.67 -7.91 -16.31
CA ALA A 17 7.36 -9.19 -16.27
C ALA A 17 6.36 -10.27 -16.62
N ARG A 18 6.82 -11.28 -17.31
CA ARG A 18 5.99 -12.44 -17.57
C ARG A 18 6.13 -13.42 -16.44
N GLY A 19 5.04 -14.05 -16.08
CA GLY A 19 5.04 -15.08 -15.09
C GLY A 19 5.55 -14.59 -13.75
N GLY A 20 4.66 -14.07 -12.94
CA GLY A 20 5.01 -13.62 -11.61
C GLY A 20 4.98 -12.12 -11.41
N ALA A 21 4.55 -11.38 -12.42
CA ALA A 21 4.46 -9.93 -12.27
C ALA A 21 3.33 -9.57 -11.32
N VAL A 22 3.66 -8.81 -10.30
CA VAL A 22 2.69 -8.29 -9.34
C VAL A 22 2.95 -6.79 -9.23
N ASN A 23 1.90 -6.00 -9.47
CA ASN A 23 2.04 -4.57 -9.39
C ASN A 23 0.72 -3.95 -8.96
N PHE A 24 0.79 -2.75 -8.43
CA PHE A 24 -0.41 -1.98 -8.14
C PHE A 24 -0.68 -1.03 -9.29
N SER A 25 -1.96 -0.81 -9.56
CA SER A 25 -2.39 0.11 -10.61
C SER A 25 -2.76 1.47 -10.05
N SER A 26 -2.92 1.57 -8.75
CA SER A 26 -3.33 2.81 -8.11
C SER A 26 -2.67 2.90 -6.75
N LEU A 27 -2.23 4.10 -6.42
CA LEU A 27 -1.69 4.40 -5.09
C LEU A 27 -2.31 5.71 -4.65
N SER A 28 -2.94 5.71 -3.49
CA SER A 28 -3.48 6.93 -2.92
C SER A 28 -2.87 7.14 -1.54
N ARG A 29 -2.67 8.39 -1.18
CA ARG A 29 -2.08 8.76 0.10
C ARG A 29 -3.03 9.69 0.82
N ASN A 30 -3.08 9.55 2.12
CA ASN A 30 -3.90 10.40 2.95
C ASN A 30 -3.20 10.62 4.28
N ARG A 31 -3.17 11.87 4.70
CA ARG A 31 -2.63 12.23 6.00
C ARG A 31 -3.45 13.37 6.54
N ASN A 32 -3.95 13.21 7.75
CA ASN A 32 -4.81 14.19 8.37
C ASN A 32 -4.08 14.87 9.51
N ALA A 33 -4.29 16.18 9.61
CA ALA A 33 -3.83 16.94 10.77
C ALA A 33 -5.01 17.07 11.72
N ARG A 34 -4.75 16.81 12.99
CA ARG A 34 -5.76 17.03 14.03
C ARG A 34 -5.75 18.48 14.43
N MET A 35 -6.88 19.12 14.34
CA MET A 35 -6.99 20.55 14.58
C MET A 35 -8.15 20.85 15.50
N VAL A 36 -8.00 21.91 16.28
CA VAL A 36 -9.06 22.45 17.10
C VAL A 36 -9.23 23.92 16.71
N THR A 37 -10.48 24.33 16.56
CA THR A 37 -10.79 25.74 16.27
C THR A 37 -11.25 26.41 17.55
N HIS A 38 -10.61 27.51 17.89
CA HIS A 38 -10.95 28.28 19.08
C HIS A 38 -11.64 29.58 18.68
N ALA A 39 -12.75 29.88 19.34
CA ALA A 39 -13.40 31.16 19.16
C ALA A 39 -12.62 32.20 19.96
N THR A 40 -12.44 33.38 19.35
CA THR A 40 -11.74 34.46 20.03
C THR A 40 -12.68 35.59 20.32
N ILE A 41 -12.27 36.48 21.22
CA ILE A 41 -13.07 37.65 21.59
C ILE A 41 -13.23 38.56 20.37
N SER A 42 -12.21 38.65 19.55
CA SER A 42 -12.26 39.47 18.35
C SER A 42 -13.14 38.90 17.26
N GLY A 43 -13.63 37.68 17.43
CA GLY A 43 -14.53 37.07 16.47
C GLY A 43 -13.85 36.23 15.39
N ALA A 44 -12.55 36.39 15.18
CA ALA A 44 -11.84 35.58 14.20
C ALA A 44 -11.42 34.26 14.85
N PRO A 45 -11.83 33.12 14.28
CA PRO A 45 -11.44 31.84 14.87
C PRO A 45 -9.95 31.57 14.69
N VAL A 46 -9.37 30.91 15.67
CA VAL A 46 -7.97 30.48 15.62
C VAL A 46 -7.94 28.98 15.53
N VAL A 47 -7.18 28.47 14.57
CA VAL A 47 -7.04 27.04 14.36
C VAL A 47 -5.72 26.61 14.97
N GLU A 48 -5.79 25.61 15.86
CA GLU A 48 -4.62 25.05 16.49
C GLU A 48 -4.40 23.65 15.98
N VAL A 49 -3.18 23.35 15.51
CA VAL A 49 -2.83 22.03 15.04
C VAL A 49 -2.33 21.22 16.23
N LEU A 50 -3.07 20.16 16.57
CA LEU A 50 -2.73 19.31 17.71
C LEU A 50 -1.75 18.22 17.35
N GLY A 51 -1.66 17.88 16.09
CA GLY A 51 -0.74 16.85 15.64
C GLY A 51 -1.11 16.40 14.24
N ILE A 52 -0.27 15.56 13.68
CA ILE A 52 -0.50 14.99 12.36
C ILE A 52 -0.63 13.49 12.53
N ASP A 53 -1.73 12.95 12.04
CA ASP A 53 -1.97 11.51 12.11
C ASP A 53 -1.01 10.77 11.19
N ALA A 54 -0.83 9.49 11.46
CA ALA A 54 -0.04 8.64 10.61
C ALA A 54 -0.58 8.67 9.20
N GLU A 55 0.33 8.64 8.23
CA GLU A 55 -0.05 8.62 6.83
C GLU A 55 -0.61 7.26 6.46
N THR A 56 -1.66 7.25 5.65
CA THR A 56 -2.24 6.02 5.13
C THR A 56 -2.04 5.99 3.63
N ILE A 57 -1.57 4.85 3.13
CA ILE A 57 -1.44 4.61 1.70
C ILE A 57 -2.30 3.42 1.35
N ARG A 58 -3.05 3.56 0.26
CA ARG A 58 -3.85 2.45 -0.26
C ARG A 58 -3.30 2.07 -1.63
N LEU A 59 -2.95 0.81 -1.78
CA LEU A 59 -2.50 0.24 -3.04
C LEU A 59 -3.60 -0.67 -3.56
N THR A 60 -3.89 -0.56 -4.85
CA THR A 60 -4.88 -1.40 -5.49
C THR A 60 -4.30 -1.92 -6.79
N GLY A 61 -4.52 -3.18 -7.08
CA GLY A 61 -4.02 -3.76 -8.31
C GLY A 61 -4.86 -4.94 -8.76
N THR A 62 -4.61 -5.38 -9.97
CA THR A 62 -5.28 -6.52 -10.55
C THR A 62 -4.23 -7.56 -10.91
N LEU A 63 -4.54 -8.82 -10.57
CA LEU A 63 -3.70 -9.95 -10.92
C LEU A 63 -4.40 -10.74 -12.01
N ALA A 64 -3.68 -11.05 -13.06
CA ALA A 64 -4.21 -11.83 -14.16
C ALA A 64 -3.24 -12.96 -14.49
N ALA A 65 -3.77 -14.15 -14.71
CA ALA A 65 -2.94 -15.34 -14.88
C ALA A 65 -1.98 -15.24 -16.05
N ASP A 66 -2.36 -14.53 -17.12
CA ASP A 66 -1.50 -14.40 -18.29
C ASP A 66 -0.26 -13.54 -18.02
N VAL A 67 -0.28 -12.71 -16.99
CA VAL A 67 0.85 -11.86 -16.62
C VAL A 67 1.50 -12.34 -15.34
N THR A 68 0.67 -12.62 -14.33
CA THR A 68 1.14 -12.98 -13.00
C THR A 68 1.55 -14.44 -12.89
N GLY A 69 0.90 -15.31 -13.68
CA GLY A 69 1.10 -16.75 -13.58
C GLY A 69 0.16 -17.32 -12.56
N ASP A 70 0.68 -17.74 -11.42
CA ASP A 70 -0.15 -18.32 -10.35
C ASP A 70 -0.72 -17.17 -9.51
N VAL A 71 -1.98 -16.85 -9.75
CA VAL A 71 -2.64 -15.74 -9.06
C VAL A 71 -2.78 -16.04 -7.56
N ASP A 72 -3.08 -17.30 -7.21
CA ASP A 72 -3.21 -17.67 -5.82
C ASP A 72 -1.89 -17.51 -5.06
N ALA A 73 -0.79 -17.91 -5.69
CA ALA A 73 0.52 -17.74 -5.06
C ALA A 73 0.87 -16.27 -4.88
N ALA A 74 0.51 -15.43 -5.84
CA ALA A 74 0.75 -14.00 -5.74
C ALA A 74 -0.06 -13.40 -4.59
N LEU A 75 -1.32 -13.81 -4.45
CA LEU A 75 -2.15 -13.34 -3.35
C LEU A 75 -1.58 -13.77 -2.01
N ASP A 76 -1.08 -14.99 -1.92
CA ASP A 76 -0.46 -15.46 -0.68
C ASP A 76 0.78 -14.64 -0.34
N SER A 77 1.57 -14.29 -1.34
CA SER A 77 2.76 -13.46 -1.12
C SER A 77 2.39 -12.07 -0.62
N LEU A 78 1.37 -11.46 -1.22
CA LEU A 78 0.89 -10.16 -0.77
C LEU A 78 0.35 -10.24 0.64
N ARG A 79 -0.41 -11.27 0.93
CA ARG A 79 -1.01 -11.45 2.23
C ARG A 79 0.04 -11.65 3.33
N ALA A 80 1.15 -12.30 2.98
CA ALA A 80 2.23 -12.52 3.93
C ALA A 80 2.90 -11.23 4.36
N LEU A 81 2.72 -10.15 3.64
CA LEU A 81 3.27 -8.86 4.04
C LEU A 81 2.56 -8.27 5.25
N GLN A 82 1.40 -8.79 5.59
CA GLN A 82 0.65 -8.32 6.76
C GLN A 82 1.14 -9.06 8.00
N ASP A 83 2.38 -8.80 8.38
CA ASP A 83 3.00 -9.48 9.51
C ASP A 83 3.41 -8.53 10.63
N GLY A 84 3.03 -7.26 10.52
CA GLY A 84 3.33 -6.28 11.55
C GLY A 84 4.73 -5.69 11.47
N LYS A 85 5.51 -6.07 10.48
CA LYS A 85 6.87 -5.55 10.34
C LYS A 85 6.89 -4.32 9.45
N PRO A 86 7.56 -3.24 9.88
CA PRO A 86 7.70 -2.07 9.02
C PRO A 86 8.60 -2.35 7.84
N ARG A 87 8.22 -1.83 6.70
CA ARG A 87 9.01 -1.98 5.48
C ARG A 87 9.04 -0.66 4.73
N PRO A 88 10.15 -0.34 4.08
CA PRO A 88 10.21 0.85 3.23
C PRO A 88 9.42 0.64 1.95
N LEU A 89 8.67 1.66 1.57
CA LEU A 89 7.90 1.63 0.33
C LEU A 89 8.56 2.58 -0.66
N THR A 90 8.88 2.08 -1.85
CA THR A 90 9.49 2.87 -2.90
C THR A 90 8.78 2.63 -4.23
N ARG A 91 8.84 3.63 -5.08
CA ARG A 91 8.41 3.52 -6.48
C ARG A 91 9.48 4.21 -7.31
N GLY A 92 10.25 3.41 -8.03
CA GLY A 92 11.40 3.95 -8.72
C GLY A 92 12.37 4.57 -7.72
N SER A 93 12.68 5.84 -7.92
CA SER A 93 13.55 6.56 -6.99
C SER A 93 12.79 7.26 -5.88
N ARG A 94 11.47 7.18 -5.88
CA ARG A 94 10.66 7.85 -4.87
C ARG A 94 10.54 6.98 -3.63
N TYR A 95 10.95 7.54 -2.50
CA TYR A 95 10.84 6.86 -1.20
C TYR A 95 9.64 7.44 -0.45
N TYR A 96 8.71 6.57 -0.06
CA TYR A 96 7.51 7.04 0.64
C TYR A 96 7.64 6.99 2.15
N GLY A 97 8.53 6.15 2.66
CA GLY A 97 8.70 5.99 4.09
C GLY A 97 8.51 4.56 4.54
N LEU A 98 8.52 4.37 5.86
CA LEU A 98 8.30 3.06 6.46
C LEU A 98 6.81 2.87 6.74
N PHE A 99 6.28 1.74 6.32
CA PHE A 99 4.87 1.43 6.46
C PHE A 99 4.67 0.01 6.96
N VAL A 100 3.53 -0.19 7.63
CA VAL A 100 3.07 -1.50 8.08
C VAL A 100 1.75 -1.77 7.39
N VAL A 101 1.52 -3.01 6.97
CA VAL A 101 0.26 -3.39 6.36
C VAL A 101 -0.79 -3.49 7.43
N ARG A 102 -1.83 -2.65 7.34
CA ARG A 102 -2.94 -2.69 8.28
C ARG A 102 -4.04 -3.60 7.81
N ASN A 103 -4.32 -3.59 6.51
CA ASN A 103 -5.43 -4.33 5.97
C ASN A 103 -5.10 -4.83 4.57
N PHE A 104 -5.53 -6.03 4.25
CA PHE A 104 -5.38 -6.60 2.92
C PHE A 104 -6.69 -7.28 2.55
N THR A 105 -7.23 -6.92 1.41
CA THR A 105 -8.45 -7.52 0.88
C THR A 105 -8.27 -7.86 -0.57
N TYR A 106 -9.01 -8.84 -1.05
CA TYR A 106 -9.02 -9.15 -2.47
C TYR A 106 -10.35 -9.76 -2.86
N SER A 107 -10.66 -9.72 -4.13
CA SER A 107 -11.83 -10.39 -4.68
C SER A 107 -11.37 -11.30 -5.82
N GLU A 108 -12.01 -12.45 -5.91
CA GLU A 108 -11.76 -13.39 -7.00
C GLU A 108 -12.78 -13.08 -8.11
N ASP A 109 -12.28 -12.58 -9.23
CA ASP A 109 -13.14 -12.00 -10.24
C ASP A 109 -13.42 -12.95 -11.39
N ARG A 110 -12.50 -13.85 -11.69
CA ARG A 110 -12.66 -14.78 -12.80
C ARG A 110 -11.85 -16.04 -12.55
N TRP A 111 -12.42 -17.17 -12.96
CA TRP A 111 -11.75 -18.46 -12.83
C TRP A 111 -11.68 -19.12 -14.19
N SER A 112 -10.66 -19.98 -14.35
CA SER A 112 -10.55 -20.89 -15.48
C SER A 112 -10.59 -22.29 -14.89
N GLY A 113 -11.76 -22.94 -15.01
CA GLY A 113 -11.97 -24.18 -14.26
C GLY A 113 -11.99 -23.89 -12.78
N SER A 114 -11.12 -24.56 -12.03
CA SER A 114 -10.98 -24.31 -10.59
C SER A 114 -9.82 -23.37 -10.27
N GLU A 115 -9.12 -22.88 -11.29
CA GLU A 115 -7.96 -22.01 -11.08
C GLU A 115 -8.36 -20.55 -11.15
N LEU A 116 -7.80 -19.75 -10.26
CA LEU A 116 -8.09 -18.33 -10.23
C LEU A 116 -7.36 -17.65 -11.38
N ALA A 117 -8.12 -16.98 -12.24
CA ALA A 117 -7.56 -16.33 -13.42
C ALA A 117 -7.39 -14.83 -13.25
N VAL A 118 -8.33 -14.18 -12.58
CA VAL A 118 -8.27 -12.73 -12.35
C VAL A 118 -8.71 -12.43 -10.95
N ALA A 119 -7.95 -11.60 -10.26
CA ALA A 119 -8.30 -11.13 -8.91
C ALA A 119 -7.93 -9.66 -8.80
N THR A 120 -8.70 -8.94 -8.02
CA THR A 120 -8.40 -7.56 -7.66
C THR A 120 -8.05 -7.51 -6.18
N TRP A 121 -6.94 -6.88 -5.85
CA TRP A 121 -6.50 -6.80 -4.47
C TRP A 121 -6.35 -5.35 -4.04
N SER A 122 -6.44 -5.14 -2.74
CA SER A 122 -6.28 -3.83 -2.14
C SER A 122 -5.55 -3.98 -0.81
N MET A 123 -4.60 -3.11 -0.57
CA MET A 123 -3.78 -3.16 0.63
C MET A 123 -3.72 -1.77 1.24
N GLU A 124 -3.95 -1.68 2.53
CA GLU A 124 -3.86 -0.41 3.24
C GLU A 124 -2.64 -0.42 4.14
N LEU A 125 -1.81 0.59 3.99
CA LEU A 125 -0.56 0.73 4.72
C LEU A 125 -0.64 1.94 5.64
N VAL A 126 -0.02 1.83 6.80
CA VAL A 126 0.02 2.93 7.76
C VAL A 126 1.48 3.23 8.06
N SER A 127 1.83 4.50 8.02
CA SER A 127 3.21 4.92 8.28
C SER A 127 3.58 4.66 9.73
N THR A 128 4.84 4.36 9.93
CA THR A 128 5.36 4.11 11.26
C THR A 128 6.75 4.70 11.39
N ARG A 129 7.19 4.90 12.61
CA ARG A 129 8.53 5.38 12.86
C ARG A 129 9.47 4.22 13.06
N GLU A 130 10.73 4.46 12.78
CA GLU A 130 11.74 3.48 13.11
C GLU A 130 11.84 3.34 14.61
N ALA A 131 11.75 2.09 15.06
CA ALA A 131 11.80 1.83 16.49
C ALA A 131 13.14 2.21 17.07
N ALA A 132 14.20 2.12 16.28
CA ALA A 132 15.54 2.38 16.77
C ALA A 132 15.73 3.81 17.24
N ASN A 133 14.93 4.70 16.78
CA ASN A 133 15.04 6.09 17.19
C ASN A 133 14.37 6.35 18.50
N GLY A 134 13.75 5.40 18.89
CA GLY A 134 13.10 5.48 20.18
C GLY A 134 12.70 5.60 20.77
#